data_a78ab362c00dc5fcde28581ffd8b3dfc
#
_entry.id   a78ab362c00dc5fcde28581ffd8b3dfc
#
_cell.length_a   1.000
_cell.length_b   1.000
_cell.length_c   1.000
_cell.angle_alpha   90.00
_cell.angle_beta   90.00
_cell.angle_gamma   90.00
#
_symmetry.space_group_name_H-M   'P 1'
#
loop_
_entity.id
_entity.type
_entity.pdbx_description
1 polymer ?
#
loop_
_entity_poly.entity_id
_entity_poly.type
_entity_poly.pdbx_seq_one_letter_code
_entity_poly.pdbx_strand_id
1 'polypeptide(L)'
;MTKRKASLVVQTDLSDLFNASPQRKSTKGYPIDKALSTVLKQMKAAGLRARTISDYELHVTHFAETISANTLEALNANHIFEWLSSMNVSNQTKLTRLKCLKAFLGRCFDNGWLTSNFWRNIKIKVDSPVKEGATDREIKLLLTFLDLNRFVELRDATAILLMYQTGIRVGTLTQLEDKHVNLDDNLLRIDGGIVKNHESLYLPFDGVLARLLEALITQNDLIRKERHVDNRLLFITKHGGEIATSPTNNNIIKRLGKYSKELGLRNINPHALRRGFAKKLLGRGANIALISKALGHSDIAVTTRYLHLDKEEVAENLRSYL
;
A
#
# COMPACT_ATOMS: atom_id res chain seq x y z
N MET A 1 -1.15 63.86 70.16
CA MET A 1 -0.01 62.93 69.99
C MET A 1 -0.37 61.93 68.86
N THR A 2 0.08 62.18 67.68
CA THR A 2 -0.21 61.41 66.46
C THR A 2 0.89 60.35 66.28
N LYS A 3 0.52 59.03 66.41
CA LYS A 3 1.46 57.93 66.22
C LYS A 3 1.78 57.83 64.72
N ARG A 4 3.03 58.13 64.34
CA ARG A 4 3.57 57.76 63.02
C ARG A 4 3.64 56.28 62.88
N LYS A 5 2.91 55.68 61.90
CA LYS A 5 3.10 54.28 61.44
C LYS A 5 4.43 54.23 60.70
N ALA A 6 5.37 53.44 61.20
CA ALA A 6 6.57 53.06 60.49
C ALA A 6 6.18 52.24 59.25
N SER A 7 6.52 52.75 58.10
CA SER A 7 6.39 51.98 56.83
C SER A 7 7.55 50.99 56.81
N LEU A 8 7.24 49.64 56.83
CA LEU A 8 8.22 48.61 56.59
C LEU A 8 8.56 48.66 55.06
N VAL A 9 9.70 49.22 54.74
CA VAL A 9 10.24 49.17 53.38
C VAL A 9 11.12 47.96 53.27
N VAL A 10 10.80 47.07 52.34
CA VAL A 10 11.66 45.94 51.95
C VAL A 10 12.86 46.49 51.21
N GLN A 11 14.08 46.38 51.77
CA GLN A 11 15.32 46.88 51.16
C GLN A 11 15.96 45.93 50.18
N THR A 12 15.31 44.82 49.86
CA THR A 12 15.82 43.83 48.89
C THR A 12 15.19 44.10 47.53
N ASP A 13 16.02 44.35 46.53
CA ASP A 13 15.56 44.49 45.17
C ASP A 13 15.10 43.13 44.64
N LEU A 14 13.79 42.98 44.44
CA LEU A 14 13.17 41.76 43.93
C LEU A 14 12.79 41.90 42.44
N SER A 15 13.25 42.94 41.77
CA SER A 15 12.95 43.20 40.35
C SER A 15 13.46 42.06 39.43
N ASP A 16 14.53 41.39 39.85
CA ASP A 16 15.11 40.27 39.09
C ASP A 16 14.23 39.02 39.11
N LEU A 17 13.34 38.85 40.10
CA LEU A 17 12.45 37.71 40.16
C LEU A 17 11.35 37.75 39.09
N PHE A 18 10.99 38.89 38.59
CA PHE A 18 9.94 39.10 37.59
C PHE A 18 10.49 39.49 36.21
N ASN A 19 11.78 39.95 36.17
CA ASN A 19 12.47 40.29 34.93
C ASN A 19 13.28 39.12 34.33
N ALA A 20 13.27 37.96 34.92
CA ALA A 20 13.73 36.76 34.26
C ALA A 20 12.77 36.41 33.09
N SER A 21 12.89 37.17 31.99
CA SER A 21 12.52 36.59 30.69
C SER A 21 13.19 35.25 30.63
N PRO A 22 12.45 34.16 30.37
CA PRO A 22 13.08 32.85 30.21
C PRO A 22 14.12 33.08 29.10
N GLN A 23 15.41 33.11 29.50
CA GLN A 23 16.49 33.02 28.52
C GLN A 23 16.18 31.76 27.72
N ARG A 24 15.63 31.94 26.51
CA ARG A 24 15.62 30.86 25.50
C ARG A 24 17.08 30.46 25.41
N LYS A 25 17.44 29.34 26.11
CA LYS A 25 18.65 28.62 25.80
C LYS A 25 18.64 28.53 24.29
N SER A 26 19.66 28.97 23.62
CA SER A 26 19.88 28.79 22.22
C SER A 26 20.00 27.29 22.03
N THR A 27 18.87 26.62 21.96
CA THR A 27 18.79 25.22 21.62
C THR A 27 19.21 25.15 20.17
N LYS A 28 20.41 24.64 19.90
CA LYS A 28 20.71 24.09 18.58
C LYS A 28 19.45 23.35 18.16
N GLY A 29 18.78 23.82 17.10
CA GLY A 29 17.49 23.27 16.68
C GLY A 29 17.56 21.77 16.52
N TYR A 30 16.43 21.08 16.62
CA TYR A 30 16.40 19.61 16.61
C TYR A 30 16.74 19.10 15.19
N PRO A 31 17.86 18.37 14.97
CA PRO A 31 18.29 17.94 13.64
C PRO A 31 17.28 17.01 12.98
N ILE A 32 17.04 17.18 11.67
CA ILE A 32 16.06 16.39 10.91
C ILE A 32 16.44 14.91 10.89
N ASP A 33 17.71 14.57 10.77
CA ASP A 33 18.25 13.19 10.79
C ASP A 33 17.96 12.47 12.12
N LYS A 34 18.16 13.17 13.25
CA LYS A 34 17.80 12.67 14.59
C LYS A 34 16.31 12.48 14.75
N ALA A 35 15.51 13.42 14.27
CA ALA A 35 14.04 13.31 14.27
C ALA A 35 13.59 12.08 13.45
N LEU A 36 14.15 11.93 12.25
CA LEU A 36 13.84 10.79 11.38
C LEU A 36 14.20 9.46 12.07
N SER A 37 15.43 9.33 12.59
CA SER A 37 15.86 8.13 13.31
C SER A 37 14.93 7.77 14.46
N THR A 38 14.50 8.77 15.24
CA THR A 38 13.58 8.57 16.37
C THR A 38 12.18 8.13 15.88
N VAL A 39 11.64 8.79 14.87
CA VAL A 39 10.34 8.45 14.27
C VAL A 39 10.37 7.03 13.71
N LEU A 40 11.43 6.62 13.00
CA LEU A 40 11.56 5.26 12.48
C LEU A 40 11.59 4.21 13.61
N LYS A 41 12.27 4.49 14.73
CA LYS A 41 12.23 3.63 15.93
C LYS A 41 10.82 3.54 16.52
N GLN A 42 10.11 4.67 16.66
CA GLN A 42 8.71 4.69 17.11
C GLN A 42 7.80 3.88 16.18
N MET A 43 7.97 4.01 14.85
CA MET A 43 7.20 3.25 13.86
C MET A 43 7.47 1.75 13.98
N LYS A 44 8.72 1.35 14.19
CA LYS A 44 9.10 -0.07 14.40
C LYS A 44 8.49 -0.62 15.68
N ALA A 45 8.58 0.13 16.79
CA ALA A 45 7.99 -0.24 18.07
C ALA A 45 6.45 -0.34 18.01
N ALA A 46 5.80 0.50 17.19
CA ALA A 46 4.37 0.44 16.92
C ALA A 46 3.94 -0.67 15.95
N GLY A 47 4.87 -1.54 15.52
CA GLY A 47 4.58 -2.68 14.64
C GLY A 47 4.26 -2.30 13.18
N LEU A 48 4.69 -1.12 12.69
CA LEU A 48 4.48 -0.76 11.29
C LEU A 48 5.30 -1.68 10.37
N ARG A 49 4.76 -1.96 9.19
CA ARG A 49 5.43 -2.81 8.21
C ARG A 49 6.75 -2.23 7.75
N ALA A 50 7.77 -3.06 7.60
CA ALA A 50 9.12 -2.68 7.16
C ALA A 50 9.10 -1.81 5.88
N ARG A 51 8.24 -2.14 4.91
CA ARG A 51 8.07 -1.34 3.69
C ARG A 51 7.61 0.09 3.97
N THR A 52 6.66 0.28 4.90
CA THR A 52 6.19 1.62 5.27
C THR A 52 7.33 2.43 5.91
N ILE A 53 8.10 1.79 6.79
CA ILE A 53 9.26 2.42 7.46
C ILE A 53 10.30 2.84 6.42
N SER A 54 10.63 1.95 5.47
CA SER A 54 11.57 2.24 4.38
C SER A 54 11.10 3.37 3.45
N ASP A 55 9.79 3.46 3.16
CA ASP A 55 9.24 4.56 2.34
C ASP A 55 9.37 5.91 3.08
N TYR A 56 9.17 5.93 4.41
CA TYR A 56 9.40 7.17 5.20
C TYR A 56 10.89 7.56 5.18
N GLU A 57 11.78 6.61 5.47
CA GLU A 57 13.22 6.84 5.43
C GLU A 57 13.64 7.43 4.08
N LEU A 58 13.30 6.73 2.99
CA LEU A 58 13.65 7.15 1.63
C LEU A 58 13.18 8.57 1.30
N HIS A 59 11.91 8.88 1.58
CA HIS A 59 11.33 10.14 1.13
C HIS A 59 11.67 11.32 2.03
N VAL A 60 11.84 11.10 3.33
CA VAL A 60 12.27 12.17 4.26
C VAL A 60 13.76 12.46 4.09
N THR A 61 14.60 11.44 3.89
CA THR A 61 16.02 11.64 3.56
C THR A 61 16.17 12.46 2.28
N HIS A 62 15.47 12.05 1.20
CA HIS A 62 15.49 12.81 -0.07
C HIS A 62 14.99 14.26 0.11
N PHE A 63 14.02 14.49 0.99
CA PHE A 63 13.61 15.87 1.33
C PHE A 63 14.73 16.63 2.03
N ALA A 64 15.31 16.05 3.09
CA ALA A 64 16.37 16.68 3.86
C ALA A 64 17.64 17.00 3.04
N GLU A 65 17.99 16.14 2.08
CA GLU A 65 19.10 16.33 1.16
C GLU A 65 18.85 17.40 0.10
N THR A 66 17.59 17.67 -0.23
CA THR A 66 17.23 18.65 -1.29
C THR A 66 17.15 20.08 -0.77
N ILE A 67 16.83 20.24 0.52
CA ILE A 67 16.63 21.57 1.13
C ILE A 67 17.87 22.05 1.89
N SER A 68 17.99 23.36 2.10
CA SER A 68 19.10 23.97 2.83
C SER A 68 18.95 23.94 4.36
N ALA A 69 17.79 23.49 4.89
CA ALA A 69 17.52 23.48 6.33
C ALA A 69 17.93 22.13 6.97
N ASN A 70 18.71 22.20 8.06
CA ASN A 70 19.20 21.02 8.78
C ASN A 70 18.43 20.72 10.08
N THR A 71 17.54 21.63 10.51
CA THR A 71 16.79 21.51 11.77
C THR A 71 15.29 21.67 11.53
N LEU A 72 14.48 21.05 12.39
CA LEU A 72 13.01 21.09 12.28
C LEU A 72 12.46 22.53 12.42
N GLU A 73 13.06 23.34 13.29
CA GLU A 73 12.62 24.71 13.56
C GLU A 73 12.86 25.66 12.37
N ALA A 74 13.83 25.34 11.52
CA ALA A 74 14.10 26.08 10.29
C ALA A 74 13.11 25.77 9.18
N LEU A 75 12.35 24.65 9.31
CA LEU A 75 11.43 24.20 8.27
C LEU A 75 10.23 25.15 8.13
N ASN A 76 9.85 25.37 6.88
CA ASN A 76 8.65 26.11 6.51
C ASN A 76 8.04 25.56 5.22
N ALA A 77 6.91 26.13 4.78
CA ALA A 77 6.20 25.68 3.59
C ALA A 77 7.03 25.80 2.30
N ASN A 78 7.91 26.82 2.19
CA ASN A 78 8.71 27.04 0.98
C ASN A 78 9.68 25.87 0.72
N HIS A 79 10.29 25.29 1.75
CA HIS A 79 11.15 24.11 1.60
C HIS A 79 10.39 22.92 0.98
N ILE A 80 9.09 22.76 1.31
CA ILE A 80 8.27 21.70 0.71
C ILE A 80 7.98 22.02 -0.76
N PHE A 81 7.70 23.29 -1.09
CA PHE A 81 7.48 23.68 -2.49
C PHE A 81 8.75 23.54 -3.33
N GLU A 82 9.92 23.94 -2.81
CA GLU A 82 11.22 23.73 -3.44
C GLU A 82 11.46 22.26 -3.74
N TRP A 83 11.29 21.39 -2.74
CA TRP A 83 11.42 19.97 -2.91
C TRP A 83 10.46 19.38 -3.95
N LEU A 84 9.18 19.76 -3.93
CA LEU A 84 8.20 19.32 -4.92
C LEU A 84 8.51 19.81 -6.33
N SER A 85 9.07 21.01 -6.45
CA SER A 85 9.44 21.61 -7.74
C SER A 85 10.71 20.99 -8.33
N SER A 86 11.67 20.57 -7.48
CA SER A 86 12.90 19.90 -7.94
C SER A 86 12.66 18.53 -8.56
N MET A 87 11.51 17.90 -8.27
CA MET A 87 11.23 16.54 -8.75
C MET A 87 10.71 16.52 -10.19
N ASN A 88 11.40 15.79 -11.06
CA ASN A 88 10.90 15.47 -12.40
C ASN A 88 10.14 14.13 -12.42
N VAL A 89 8.99 14.08 -11.73
CA VAL A 89 8.12 12.91 -11.64
C VAL A 89 6.64 13.29 -11.72
N SER A 90 5.77 12.32 -11.95
CA SER A 90 4.32 12.58 -12.02
C SER A 90 3.76 13.17 -10.72
N ASN A 91 2.67 13.95 -10.83
CA ASN A 91 1.97 14.50 -9.66
C ASN A 91 1.49 13.41 -8.69
N GLN A 92 1.13 12.23 -9.18
CA GLN A 92 0.78 11.08 -8.33
C GLN A 92 1.97 10.62 -7.48
N THR A 93 3.18 10.60 -8.05
CA THR A 93 4.41 10.26 -7.32
C THR A 93 4.74 11.34 -6.31
N LYS A 94 4.67 12.63 -6.70
CA LYS A 94 4.85 13.77 -5.79
C LYS A 94 3.87 13.71 -4.61
N LEU A 95 2.58 13.40 -4.87
CA LEU A 95 1.57 13.23 -3.82
C LEU A 95 1.91 12.11 -2.86
N THR A 96 2.41 10.98 -3.35
CA THR A 96 2.80 9.84 -2.50
C THR A 96 3.95 10.23 -1.58
N ARG A 97 4.98 10.86 -2.12
CA ARG A 97 6.14 11.35 -1.35
C ARG A 97 5.73 12.42 -0.32
N LEU A 98 4.88 13.36 -0.74
CA LEU A 98 4.35 14.39 0.15
C LEU A 98 3.54 13.79 1.33
N LYS A 99 2.78 12.72 1.11
CA LYS A 99 2.07 12.02 2.19
C LYS A 99 3.03 11.45 3.23
N CYS A 100 4.13 10.85 2.82
CA CYS A 100 5.17 10.35 3.74
C CYS A 100 5.80 11.50 4.53
N LEU A 101 6.17 12.59 3.86
CA LEU A 101 6.73 13.76 4.53
C LEU A 101 5.74 14.39 5.52
N LYS A 102 4.48 14.59 5.13
CA LYS A 102 3.45 15.12 6.02
C LYS A 102 3.23 14.25 7.26
N ALA A 103 3.23 12.94 7.09
CA ALA A 103 3.07 12.02 8.20
C ALA A 103 4.30 12.02 9.14
N PHE A 104 5.51 12.20 8.61
CA PHE A 104 6.72 12.43 9.40
C PHE A 104 6.62 13.75 10.20
N LEU A 105 6.31 14.86 9.53
CA LEU A 105 6.15 16.16 10.16
C LEU A 105 5.02 16.16 11.22
N GLY A 106 3.93 15.42 10.96
CA GLY A 106 2.86 15.21 11.94
C GLY A 106 3.38 14.53 13.21
N ARG A 107 4.17 13.46 13.08
CA ARG A 107 4.81 12.82 14.25
C ARG A 107 5.80 13.73 14.98
N CYS A 108 6.54 14.56 14.23
CA CYS A 108 7.41 15.59 14.85
C CYS A 108 6.61 16.62 15.66
N PHE A 109 5.45 17.00 15.16
CA PHE A 109 4.52 17.90 15.86
C PHE A 109 3.92 17.22 17.10
N ASP A 110 3.45 15.98 16.99
CA ASP A 110 2.91 15.20 18.11
C ASP A 110 3.95 14.95 19.20
N ASN A 111 5.23 14.84 18.83
CA ASN A 111 6.36 14.76 19.77
C ASN A 111 6.76 16.13 20.38
N GLY A 112 6.09 17.23 20.01
CA GLY A 112 6.38 18.57 20.50
C GLY A 112 7.66 19.22 19.93
N TRP A 113 8.24 18.65 18.85
CA TRP A 113 9.45 19.19 18.21
C TRP A 113 9.15 20.31 17.19
N LEU A 114 7.90 20.40 16.74
CA LEU A 114 7.40 21.46 15.88
C LEU A 114 6.26 22.20 16.58
N THR A 115 6.24 23.52 16.47
CA THR A 115 5.23 24.38 17.10
C THR A 115 4.06 24.74 16.19
N SER A 116 4.21 24.49 14.87
CA SER A 116 3.18 24.79 13.87
C SER A 116 3.08 23.67 12.82
N ASN A 117 1.92 23.54 12.22
CA ASN A 117 1.64 22.52 11.19
C ASN A 117 1.55 23.13 9.79
N PHE A 118 2.55 23.91 9.39
CA PHE A 118 2.63 24.67 8.14
C PHE A 118 2.42 23.82 6.86
N TRP A 119 2.61 22.50 6.94
CA TRP A 119 2.43 21.56 5.81
C TRP A 119 0.97 21.16 5.57
N ARG A 120 0.05 21.43 6.50
CA ARG A 120 -1.33 20.90 6.48
C ARG A 120 -2.07 21.22 5.18
N ASN A 121 -1.96 22.46 4.73
CA ASN A 121 -2.72 22.99 3.59
C ASN A 121 -2.05 22.74 2.22
N ILE A 122 -0.84 22.18 2.18
CA ILE A 122 -0.16 21.89 0.92
C ILE A 122 -0.86 20.72 0.25
N LYS A 123 -1.39 20.92 -0.94
CA LYS A 123 -2.13 19.91 -1.72
C LYS A 123 -1.54 19.81 -3.13
N ILE A 124 -1.54 18.63 -3.69
CA ILE A 124 -1.18 18.37 -5.07
C ILE A 124 -2.45 17.87 -5.78
N LYS A 125 -2.82 18.59 -6.86
CA LYS A 125 -3.92 18.15 -7.72
C LYS A 125 -3.41 16.98 -8.59
N VAL A 126 -4.14 15.89 -8.57
CA VAL A 126 -3.85 14.70 -9.36
C VAL A 126 -5.13 14.29 -10.09
N ASP A 127 -5.02 14.18 -11.39
CA ASP A 127 -6.08 13.60 -12.18
C ASP A 127 -6.07 12.09 -11.98
N SER A 128 -7.20 11.54 -11.59
CA SER A 128 -7.37 10.09 -11.38
C SER A 128 -8.24 9.56 -12.52
N PRO A 129 -7.66 9.18 -13.66
CA PRO A 129 -8.44 8.58 -14.74
C PRO A 129 -9.08 7.28 -14.25
N VAL A 130 -10.27 7.00 -14.74
CA VAL A 130 -10.95 5.73 -14.49
C VAL A 130 -10.07 4.60 -15.02
N LYS A 131 -9.75 3.64 -14.17
CA LYS A 131 -8.96 2.47 -14.55
C LYS A 131 -9.88 1.30 -14.76
N GLU A 132 -9.95 0.80 -15.96
CA GLU A 132 -10.75 -0.36 -16.31
C GLU A 132 -10.24 -1.66 -15.66
N GLY A 133 -11.14 -2.63 -15.49
CA GLY A 133 -10.82 -3.99 -15.11
C GLY A 133 -10.51 -4.86 -16.35
N ALA A 134 -9.83 -5.98 -16.13
CA ALA A 134 -9.69 -7.00 -17.15
C ALA A 134 -11.06 -7.61 -17.50
N THR A 135 -11.27 -7.90 -18.76
CA THR A 135 -12.52 -8.49 -19.28
C THR A 135 -12.39 -9.99 -19.47
N ASP A 136 -13.53 -10.73 -19.47
CA ASP A 136 -13.53 -12.17 -19.78
C ASP A 136 -12.91 -12.46 -21.15
N ARG A 137 -13.09 -11.57 -22.14
CA ARG A 137 -12.49 -11.69 -23.48
C ARG A 137 -10.95 -11.60 -23.43
N GLU A 138 -10.41 -10.62 -22.71
CA GLU A 138 -8.95 -10.46 -22.54
C GLU A 138 -8.33 -11.66 -21.82
N ILE A 139 -9.00 -12.15 -20.79
CA ILE A 139 -8.54 -13.33 -20.03
C ILE A 139 -8.57 -14.57 -20.90
N LYS A 140 -9.66 -14.80 -21.65
CA LYS A 140 -9.78 -15.94 -22.56
C LYS A 140 -8.67 -15.92 -23.63
N LEU A 141 -8.44 -14.76 -24.26
CA LEU A 141 -7.38 -14.61 -25.24
C LEU A 141 -6.00 -14.89 -24.63
N LEU A 142 -5.72 -14.35 -23.46
CA LEU A 142 -4.45 -14.58 -22.77
C LEU A 142 -4.23 -16.04 -22.42
N LEU A 143 -5.24 -16.73 -21.87
CA LEU A 143 -5.13 -18.14 -21.52
C LEU A 143 -4.97 -19.04 -22.76
N THR A 144 -5.59 -18.70 -23.90
CA THR A 144 -5.44 -19.44 -25.16
C THR A 144 -4.03 -19.30 -25.75
N PHE A 145 -3.35 -18.20 -25.46
CA PHE A 145 -1.98 -17.94 -25.92
C PHE A 145 -0.92 -18.76 -25.16
N LEU A 146 -1.21 -19.20 -23.94
CA LEU A 146 -0.25 -19.89 -23.07
C LEU A 146 -0.21 -21.39 -23.37
N ASP A 147 1.00 -21.94 -23.53
CA ASP A 147 1.25 -23.37 -23.66
C ASP A 147 1.29 -24.04 -22.25
N LEU A 148 0.20 -24.67 -21.87
CA LEU A 148 0.07 -25.30 -20.55
C LEU A 148 0.98 -26.53 -20.35
N ASN A 149 1.64 -27.04 -21.39
CA ASN A 149 2.65 -28.09 -21.26
C ASN A 149 3.97 -27.54 -20.73
N ARG A 150 4.12 -26.22 -20.69
CA ARG A 150 5.30 -25.53 -20.14
C ARG A 150 5.03 -25.09 -18.71
N PHE A 151 5.79 -25.59 -17.76
CA PHE A 151 5.62 -25.27 -16.33
C PHE A 151 5.40 -23.77 -16.03
N VAL A 152 6.25 -22.91 -16.63
CA VAL A 152 6.17 -21.45 -16.36
C VAL A 152 4.84 -20.88 -16.87
N GLU A 153 4.33 -21.38 -18.00
CA GLU A 153 3.08 -20.88 -18.59
C GLU A 153 1.85 -21.47 -17.89
N LEU A 154 1.91 -22.75 -17.46
CA LEU A 154 0.91 -23.35 -16.58
C LEU A 154 0.80 -22.55 -15.26
N ARG A 155 1.92 -22.27 -14.61
CA ARG A 155 1.97 -21.46 -13.39
C ARG A 155 1.36 -20.08 -13.61
N ASP A 156 1.74 -19.40 -14.70
CA ASP A 156 1.28 -18.05 -15.01
C ASP A 156 -0.23 -18.06 -15.33
N ALA A 157 -0.73 -19.04 -16.10
CA ALA A 157 -2.16 -19.23 -16.38
C ALA A 157 -2.96 -19.42 -15.08
N THR A 158 -2.46 -20.31 -14.21
CA THR A 158 -3.08 -20.56 -12.90
C THR A 158 -3.12 -19.30 -12.05
N ALA A 159 -2.01 -18.54 -11.98
CA ALA A 159 -1.95 -17.29 -11.22
C ALA A 159 -2.91 -16.22 -11.76
N ILE A 160 -3.01 -16.09 -13.08
CA ILE A 160 -3.90 -15.14 -13.76
C ILE A 160 -5.35 -15.48 -13.45
N LEU A 161 -5.73 -16.74 -13.66
CA LEU A 161 -7.10 -17.17 -13.45
C LEU A 161 -7.49 -17.11 -11.98
N LEU A 162 -6.58 -17.48 -11.07
CA LEU A 162 -6.80 -17.36 -9.63
C LEU A 162 -7.05 -15.89 -9.22
N MET A 163 -6.20 -14.96 -9.66
CA MET A 163 -6.42 -13.53 -9.37
C MET A 163 -7.72 -12.99 -9.98
N TYR A 164 -8.08 -13.48 -11.17
CA TYR A 164 -9.29 -13.04 -11.87
C TYR A 164 -10.58 -13.61 -11.26
N GLN A 165 -10.55 -14.83 -10.75
CA GLN A 165 -11.72 -15.47 -10.13
C GLN A 165 -11.90 -15.15 -8.65
N THR A 166 -10.84 -14.81 -7.95
CA THR A 166 -10.87 -14.58 -6.49
C THR A 166 -10.58 -13.13 -6.09
N GLY A 167 -10.03 -12.35 -7.01
CA GLY A 167 -9.64 -10.97 -6.74
C GLY A 167 -8.52 -10.82 -5.72
N ILE A 168 -7.78 -11.85 -5.34
CA ILE A 168 -6.69 -11.75 -4.36
C ILE A 168 -5.58 -10.79 -4.82
N ARG A 169 -4.89 -10.20 -3.86
CA ARG A 169 -3.75 -9.33 -4.17
C ARG A 169 -2.53 -10.17 -4.57
N VAL A 170 -1.72 -9.65 -5.51
CA VAL A 170 -0.50 -10.35 -5.93
C VAL A 170 0.48 -10.60 -4.78
N GLY A 171 0.53 -9.72 -3.77
CA GLY A 171 1.33 -9.95 -2.58
C GLY A 171 0.83 -11.09 -1.69
N THR A 172 -0.48 -11.38 -1.70
CA THR A 172 -1.05 -12.58 -1.07
C THR A 172 -0.78 -13.82 -1.94
N LEU A 173 -0.97 -13.70 -3.26
CA LEU A 173 -0.70 -14.80 -4.21
C LEU A 173 0.71 -15.37 -4.04
N THR A 174 1.72 -14.52 -3.88
CA THR A 174 3.13 -14.98 -3.75
C THR A 174 3.44 -15.68 -2.43
N GLN A 175 2.55 -15.59 -1.45
CA GLN A 175 2.68 -16.23 -0.14
C GLN A 175 1.71 -17.41 0.04
N LEU A 176 0.93 -17.76 -1.00
CA LEU A 176 0.08 -18.93 -0.93
C LEU A 176 0.92 -20.20 -0.88
N GLU A 177 0.49 -21.12 -0.03
CA GLU A 177 1.02 -22.47 0.09
C GLU A 177 -0.03 -23.48 -0.39
N ASP A 178 0.39 -24.71 -0.65
CA ASP A 178 -0.51 -25.81 -1.10
C ASP A 178 -1.66 -26.02 -0.10
N LYS A 179 -1.42 -25.87 1.22
CA LYS A 179 -2.43 -26.01 2.29
C LYS A 179 -3.61 -25.04 2.19
N HIS A 180 -3.44 -23.91 1.47
CA HIS A 180 -4.51 -22.93 1.28
C HIS A 180 -5.52 -23.34 0.21
N VAL A 181 -5.21 -24.37 -0.59
CA VAL A 181 -6.05 -24.85 -1.69
C VAL A 181 -6.81 -26.10 -1.22
N ASN A 182 -8.12 -25.98 -1.14
CA ASN A 182 -9.00 -27.14 -0.94
C ASN A 182 -9.65 -27.48 -2.28
N LEU A 183 -9.17 -28.56 -2.92
CA LEU A 183 -9.67 -29.00 -4.22
C LEU A 183 -11.01 -29.72 -4.12
N ASP A 184 -11.33 -30.36 -2.99
CA ASP A 184 -12.59 -31.07 -2.80
C ASP A 184 -13.77 -30.09 -2.76
N ASP A 185 -13.60 -28.95 -2.07
CA ASP A 185 -14.62 -27.90 -1.95
C ASP A 185 -14.47 -26.81 -3.03
N ASN A 186 -13.44 -26.86 -3.89
CA ASN A 186 -13.08 -25.77 -4.81
C ASN A 186 -12.97 -24.42 -4.10
N LEU A 187 -12.27 -24.40 -2.98
CA LEU A 187 -12.23 -23.26 -2.07
C LEU A 187 -10.78 -22.89 -1.71
N LEU A 188 -10.44 -21.61 -1.85
CA LEU A 188 -9.20 -21.06 -1.33
C LEU A 188 -9.44 -20.59 0.10
N ARG A 189 -8.72 -21.16 1.08
CA ARG A 189 -8.75 -20.78 2.51
C ARG A 189 -7.46 -20.08 2.86
N ILE A 190 -7.51 -18.76 3.05
CA ILE A 190 -6.33 -17.93 3.26
C ILE A 190 -6.32 -17.41 4.69
N ASP A 191 -5.24 -17.70 5.41
CA ASP A 191 -5.05 -17.22 6.77
C ASP A 191 -4.79 -15.71 6.82
N GLY A 192 -5.27 -15.04 7.87
CA GLY A 192 -5.09 -13.60 8.05
C GLY A 192 -3.63 -13.15 8.05
N GLY A 193 -2.69 -14.02 8.41
CA GLY A 193 -1.26 -13.71 8.46
C GLY A 193 -0.66 -13.23 7.13
N ILE A 194 -1.13 -13.77 6.00
CA ILE A 194 -0.66 -13.39 4.66
C ILE A 194 -1.57 -12.39 3.95
N VAL A 195 -2.70 -12.04 4.56
CA VAL A 195 -3.62 -11.02 4.02
C VAL A 195 -3.29 -9.64 4.58
N LYS A 196 -3.42 -8.61 3.75
CA LYS A 196 -3.02 -7.24 4.11
C LYS A 196 -3.77 -6.66 5.32
N ASN A 197 -5.03 -7.04 5.52
CA ASN A 197 -5.89 -6.60 6.61
C ASN A 197 -5.95 -7.57 7.80
N HIS A 198 -5.14 -8.64 7.78
CA HIS A 198 -5.08 -9.66 8.83
C HIS A 198 -6.40 -10.43 9.07
N GLU A 199 -7.34 -10.41 8.13
CA GLU A 199 -8.57 -11.18 8.17
C GLU A 199 -8.47 -12.39 7.23
N SER A 200 -8.95 -13.56 7.67
CA SER A 200 -9.00 -14.77 6.85
C SER A 200 -10.00 -14.59 5.70
N LEU A 201 -9.67 -15.18 4.54
CA LEU A 201 -10.51 -15.12 3.35
C LEU A 201 -10.86 -16.52 2.88
N TYR A 202 -12.13 -16.73 2.55
CA TYR A 202 -12.66 -17.94 1.94
C TYR A 202 -13.19 -17.58 0.55
N LEU A 203 -12.52 -18.04 -0.50
CA LEU A 203 -12.78 -17.61 -1.87
C LEU A 203 -13.01 -18.83 -2.76
N PRO A 204 -14.25 -19.07 -3.23
CA PRO A 204 -14.55 -20.17 -4.14
C PRO A 204 -13.97 -19.94 -5.53
N PHE A 205 -13.67 -21.02 -6.23
CA PHE A 205 -13.20 -21.02 -7.61
C PHE A 205 -13.90 -22.13 -8.42
N ASP A 206 -13.79 -22.08 -9.75
CA ASP A 206 -14.44 -23.05 -10.62
C ASP A 206 -13.58 -24.29 -10.90
N GLY A 207 -14.20 -25.32 -11.50
CA GLY A 207 -13.53 -26.56 -11.82
C GLY A 207 -12.41 -26.45 -12.87
N VAL A 208 -12.37 -25.37 -13.67
CA VAL A 208 -11.25 -25.13 -14.60
C VAL A 208 -10.01 -24.74 -13.81
N LEU A 209 -10.17 -23.81 -12.87
CA LEU A 209 -9.08 -23.40 -12.00
C LEU A 209 -8.65 -24.55 -11.07
N ALA A 210 -9.59 -25.40 -10.59
CA ALA A 210 -9.27 -26.57 -9.79
C ALA A 210 -8.28 -27.49 -10.52
N ARG A 211 -8.54 -27.81 -11.78
CA ARG A 211 -7.64 -28.64 -12.60
C ARG A 211 -6.27 -28.02 -12.82
N LEU A 212 -6.21 -26.70 -13.03
CA LEU A 212 -4.93 -26.00 -13.17
C LEU A 212 -4.14 -26.01 -11.86
N LEU A 213 -4.81 -25.83 -10.73
CA LEU A 213 -4.19 -25.89 -9.40
C LEU A 213 -3.65 -27.28 -9.09
N GLU A 214 -4.43 -28.33 -9.35
CA GLU A 214 -4.01 -29.73 -9.19
C GLU A 214 -2.76 -30.05 -10.03
N ALA A 215 -2.79 -29.70 -11.32
CA ALA A 215 -1.65 -29.87 -12.21
C ALA A 215 -0.42 -29.07 -11.74
N LEU A 216 -0.60 -27.84 -11.28
CA LEU A 216 0.48 -27.00 -10.77
C LEU A 216 1.09 -27.59 -9.49
N ILE A 217 0.28 -28.05 -8.53
CA ILE A 217 0.74 -28.66 -7.28
C ILE A 217 1.56 -29.92 -7.60
N THR A 218 1.05 -30.77 -8.47
CA THR A 218 1.75 -31.99 -8.92
C THR A 218 3.11 -31.67 -9.55
N GLN A 219 3.17 -30.67 -10.43
CA GLN A 219 4.43 -30.24 -11.05
C GLN A 219 5.40 -29.58 -10.05
N ASN A 220 4.88 -28.84 -9.09
CA ASN A 220 5.68 -28.26 -8.01
C ASN A 220 6.37 -29.35 -7.19
N ASP A 221 5.68 -30.45 -6.86
CA ASP A 221 6.25 -31.55 -6.09
C ASP A 221 7.38 -32.27 -6.85
N LEU A 222 7.23 -32.44 -8.17
CA LEU A 222 8.28 -32.97 -9.01
C LEU A 222 9.53 -32.06 -9.02
N ILE A 223 9.32 -30.76 -9.18
CA ILE A 223 10.42 -29.77 -9.15
C ILE A 223 11.10 -29.73 -7.78
N ARG A 224 10.32 -29.73 -6.68
CA ARG A 224 10.86 -29.76 -5.32
C ARG A 224 11.74 -30.99 -5.09
N LYS A 225 11.27 -32.15 -5.52
CA LYS A 225 12.02 -33.40 -5.41
C LYS A 225 13.30 -33.37 -6.24
N GLU A 226 13.23 -32.93 -7.51
CA GLU A 226 14.39 -32.84 -8.41
C GLU A 226 15.46 -31.83 -7.92
N ARG A 227 15.00 -30.70 -7.38
CA ARG A 227 15.88 -29.59 -6.98
C ARG A 227 16.27 -29.61 -5.50
N HIS A 228 15.79 -30.60 -4.74
CA HIS A 228 16.02 -30.70 -3.29
C HIS A 228 15.63 -29.43 -2.53
N VAL A 229 14.48 -28.83 -2.86
CA VAL A 229 13.96 -27.59 -2.24
C VAL A 229 12.82 -27.93 -1.30
N ASP A 230 12.92 -27.48 -0.06
CA ASP A 230 11.89 -27.68 0.97
C ASP A 230 11.13 -26.37 1.24
N ASN A 231 10.18 -26.03 0.34
CA ASN A 231 9.17 -25.02 0.59
C ASN A 231 7.79 -25.55 0.16
N ARG A 232 6.72 -24.91 0.66
CA ARG A 232 5.33 -25.30 0.35
C ARG A 232 4.61 -24.24 -0.46
N LEU A 233 5.33 -23.28 -1.07
CA LEU A 233 4.73 -22.21 -1.85
C LEU A 233 4.02 -22.75 -3.09
N LEU A 234 2.78 -22.30 -3.30
CA LEU A 234 1.97 -22.68 -4.46
C LEU A 234 2.56 -22.15 -5.77
N PHE A 235 3.14 -20.94 -5.76
CA PHE A 235 3.74 -20.32 -6.94
C PHE A 235 5.26 -20.24 -6.78
N ILE A 236 5.96 -21.11 -7.47
CA ILE A 236 7.43 -21.22 -7.44
C ILE A 236 8.05 -20.90 -8.80
N THR A 237 9.36 -20.67 -8.82
CA THR A 237 10.14 -20.58 -10.06
C THR A 237 10.39 -21.97 -10.63
N LYS A 238 10.84 -22.08 -11.88
CA LYS A 238 11.28 -23.36 -12.48
C LYS A 238 12.44 -24.05 -11.74
N HIS A 239 13.04 -23.38 -10.79
CA HIS A 239 14.11 -23.91 -9.94
C HIS A 239 13.64 -24.19 -8.50
N GLY A 240 12.33 -24.14 -8.24
CA GLY A 240 11.75 -24.37 -6.92
C GLY A 240 11.75 -23.20 -5.96
N GLY A 241 12.41 -22.07 -6.29
CA GLY A 241 12.51 -20.90 -5.40
C GLY A 241 11.28 -19.97 -5.47
N GLU A 242 11.31 -18.92 -4.64
CA GLU A 242 10.26 -17.91 -4.56
C GLU A 242 10.12 -17.11 -5.87
N ILE A 243 8.88 -16.76 -6.25
CA ILE A 243 8.60 -15.91 -7.42
C ILE A 243 8.72 -14.42 -7.12
N ALA A 244 8.71 -14.03 -5.85
CA ALA A 244 8.87 -12.66 -5.39
C ALA A 244 10.14 -12.52 -4.55
N THR A 245 11.19 -11.93 -5.12
CA THR A 245 12.47 -11.69 -4.44
C THR A 245 12.51 -10.34 -3.72
N SER A 246 11.56 -9.47 -3.98
CA SER A 246 11.32 -8.22 -3.27
C SER A 246 9.88 -7.73 -3.51
N PRO A 247 9.37 -6.74 -2.75
CA PRO A 247 8.03 -6.19 -2.94
C PRO A 247 7.75 -5.65 -4.36
N THR A 248 8.80 -5.28 -5.08
CA THR A 248 8.71 -4.73 -6.45
C THR A 248 9.20 -5.71 -7.52
N ASN A 249 9.90 -6.77 -7.14
CA ASN A 249 10.47 -7.76 -8.06
C ASN A 249 9.68 -9.09 -7.98
N ASN A 250 8.63 -9.18 -8.78
CA ASN A 250 7.72 -10.31 -8.83
C ASN A 250 7.65 -10.86 -10.26
N ASN A 251 7.92 -12.15 -10.43
CA ASN A 251 7.93 -12.79 -11.74
C ASN A 251 6.56 -12.76 -12.42
N ILE A 252 5.46 -12.91 -11.68
CA ILE A 252 4.10 -12.84 -12.25
C ILE A 252 3.83 -11.46 -12.83
N ILE A 253 4.18 -10.37 -12.13
CA ILE A 253 3.98 -9.00 -12.62
C ILE A 253 4.79 -8.78 -13.92
N LYS A 254 6.05 -9.22 -13.97
CA LYS A 254 6.90 -9.09 -15.16
C LYS A 254 6.32 -9.87 -16.34
N ARG A 255 5.84 -11.07 -16.09
CA ARG A 255 5.24 -11.94 -17.13
C ARG A 255 3.93 -11.35 -17.64
N LEU A 256 3.05 -10.86 -16.76
CA LEU A 256 1.83 -10.15 -17.15
C LEU A 256 2.14 -8.95 -18.05
N GLY A 257 3.16 -8.15 -17.71
CA GLY A 257 3.60 -7.02 -18.54
C GLY A 257 4.10 -7.46 -19.92
N LYS A 258 4.81 -8.61 -20.00
CA LYS A 258 5.25 -9.21 -21.25
C LYS A 258 4.05 -9.63 -22.11
N TYR A 259 3.14 -10.42 -21.57
CA TYR A 259 1.94 -10.90 -22.27
C TYR A 259 1.04 -9.75 -22.72
N SER A 260 0.84 -8.75 -21.88
CA SER A 260 0.09 -7.53 -22.20
C SER A 260 0.66 -6.85 -23.45
N LYS A 261 1.99 -6.72 -23.54
CA LYS A 261 2.68 -6.12 -24.68
C LYS A 261 2.58 -7.00 -25.94
N GLU A 262 2.82 -8.30 -25.82
CA GLU A 262 2.81 -9.25 -26.96
C GLU A 262 1.43 -9.39 -27.59
N LEU A 263 0.37 -9.32 -26.78
CA LEU A 263 -1.01 -9.48 -27.24
C LEU A 263 -1.74 -8.15 -27.46
N GLY A 264 -1.07 -7.00 -27.27
CA GLY A 264 -1.69 -5.68 -27.38
C GLY A 264 -2.81 -5.42 -26.36
N LEU A 265 -2.82 -6.13 -25.23
CA LEU A 265 -3.84 -6.03 -24.19
C LEU A 265 -3.53 -4.88 -23.23
N ARG A 266 -4.51 -4.03 -22.94
CA ARG A 266 -4.30 -2.82 -22.11
C ARG A 266 -4.45 -3.06 -20.62
N ASN A 267 -5.35 -3.97 -20.24
CA ASN A 267 -5.81 -4.13 -18.85
C ASN A 267 -5.31 -5.44 -18.19
N ILE A 268 -4.14 -5.91 -18.54
CA ILE A 268 -3.54 -7.12 -17.98
C ILE A 268 -2.45 -6.76 -16.96
N ASN A 269 -2.87 -6.55 -15.74
CA ASN A 269 -2.02 -6.39 -14.56
C ASN A 269 -2.79 -6.81 -13.31
N PRO A 270 -2.13 -7.10 -12.16
CA PRO A 270 -2.80 -7.63 -10.97
C PRO A 270 -3.98 -6.78 -10.49
N HIS A 271 -3.89 -5.47 -10.57
CA HIS A 271 -4.98 -4.58 -10.18
C HIS A 271 -6.14 -4.59 -11.17
N ALA A 272 -5.86 -4.75 -12.48
CA ALA A 272 -6.90 -4.86 -13.49
C ALA A 272 -7.64 -6.20 -13.38
N LEU A 273 -6.93 -7.32 -13.10
CA LEU A 273 -7.55 -8.62 -12.82
C LEU A 273 -8.51 -8.52 -11.62
N ARG A 274 -8.06 -7.90 -10.55
CA ARG A 274 -8.87 -7.71 -9.34
C ARG A 274 -10.07 -6.77 -9.58
N ARG A 275 -9.94 -5.71 -10.40
CA ARG A 275 -11.07 -4.87 -10.81
C ARG A 275 -12.05 -5.64 -11.69
N GLY A 276 -11.55 -6.48 -12.61
CA GLY A 276 -12.36 -7.38 -13.42
C GLY A 276 -13.22 -8.31 -12.56
N PHE A 277 -12.63 -8.95 -11.55
CA PHE A 277 -13.35 -9.74 -10.57
C PHE A 277 -14.48 -8.94 -9.89
N ALA A 278 -14.17 -7.74 -9.38
CA ALA A 278 -15.15 -6.90 -8.71
C ALA A 278 -16.31 -6.48 -9.64
N LYS A 279 -16.01 -6.04 -10.88
CA LYS A 279 -17.02 -5.70 -11.89
C LYS A 279 -17.87 -6.92 -12.29
N LYS A 280 -17.25 -8.09 -12.42
CA LYS A 280 -17.96 -9.33 -12.73
C LYS A 280 -18.95 -9.74 -11.63
N LEU A 281 -18.56 -9.61 -10.35
CA LEU A 281 -19.47 -9.84 -9.24
C LEU A 281 -20.62 -8.83 -9.23
N LEU A 282 -20.32 -7.55 -9.43
CA LEU A 282 -21.34 -6.51 -9.50
C LEU A 282 -22.35 -6.77 -10.63
N GLY A 283 -21.87 -7.08 -11.84
CA GLY A 283 -22.73 -7.42 -12.99
C GLY A 283 -23.55 -8.69 -12.82
N ARG A 284 -23.23 -9.53 -11.82
CA ARG A 284 -24.02 -10.68 -11.39
C ARG A 284 -24.97 -10.37 -10.21
N GLY A 285 -25.11 -9.11 -9.84
CA GLY A 285 -26.03 -8.66 -8.77
C GLY A 285 -25.45 -8.74 -7.35
N ALA A 286 -24.15 -9.00 -7.19
CA ALA A 286 -23.55 -8.97 -5.86
C ALA A 286 -23.52 -7.54 -5.29
N ASN A 287 -23.95 -7.38 -4.04
CA ASN A 287 -23.90 -6.08 -3.38
C ASN A 287 -22.45 -5.66 -3.03
N ILE A 288 -22.24 -4.35 -2.88
CA ILE A 288 -20.91 -3.76 -2.65
C ILE A 288 -20.27 -4.27 -1.35
N ALA A 289 -21.07 -4.57 -0.32
CA ALA A 289 -20.56 -5.09 0.96
C ALA A 289 -19.97 -6.50 0.79
N LEU A 290 -20.63 -7.38 0.03
CA LEU A 290 -20.13 -8.71 -0.32
C LEU A 290 -18.82 -8.61 -1.13
N ILE A 291 -18.81 -7.75 -2.16
CA ILE A 291 -17.61 -7.51 -2.98
C ILE A 291 -16.46 -6.98 -2.12
N SER A 292 -16.74 -6.05 -1.20
CA SER A 292 -15.75 -5.49 -0.28
C SER A 292 -15.13 -6.57 0.62
N LYS A 293 -15.97 -7.45 1.19
CA LYS A 293 -15.53 -8.60 1.99
C LYS A 293 -14.67 -9.57 1.17
N ALA A 294 -15.14 -9.98 -0.02
CA ALA A 294 -14.40 -10.87 -0.91
C ALA A 294 -13.03 -10.30 -1.29
N LEU A 295 -12.95 -8.99 -1.50
CA LEU A 295 -11.70 -8.30 -1.76
C LEU A 295 -10.84 -8.09 -0.48
N GLY A 296 -11.33 -8.33 0.71
CA GLY A 296 -10.64 -8.00 1.95
C GLY A 296 -10.31 -6.50 2.02
N HIS A 297 -11.30 -5.64 1.79
CA HIS A 297 -11.20 -4.20 2.04
C HIS A 297 -11.78 -3.89 3.41
N SER A 298 -11.01 -3.20 4.25
CA SER A 298 -11.48 -2.69 5.54
C SER A 298 -12.40 -1.48 5.42
N ASP A 299 -12.37 -0.80 4.26
CA ASP A 299 -13.19 0.38 3.95
C ASP A 299 -13.92 0.17 2.62
N ILE A 300 -15.24 0.25 2.66
CA ILE A 300 -16.12 0.08 1.50
C ILE A 300 -15.88 1.16 0.43
N ALA A 301 -15.43 2.36 0.83
CA ALA A 301 -15.07 3.43 -0.10
C ALA A 301 -13.93 3.04 -1.04
N VAL A 302 -13.07 2.10 -0.64
CA VAL A 302 -12.04 1.53 -1.53
C VAL A 302 -12.70 0.70 -2.64
N THR A 303 -13.70 -0.11 -2.29
CA THR A 303 -14.46 -0.94 -3.26
C THR A 303 -15.24 -0.08 -4.24
N THR A 304 -15.92 0.96 -3.76
CA THR A 304 -16.67 1.91 -4.61
C THR A 304 -15.74 2.56 -5.66
N ARG A 305 -14.53 2.96 -5.26
CA ARG A 305 -13.53 3.47 -6.21
C ARG A 305 -13.02 2.43 -7.21
N TYR A 306 -13.05 1.14 -6.86
CA TYR A 306 -12.70 0.05 -7.77
C TYR A 306 -13.77 -0.19 -8.82
N LEU A 307 -15.03 -0.05 -8.44
CA LEU A 307 -16.16 -0.35 -9.30
C LEU A 307 -16.43 0.73 -10.35
N HIS A 308 -16.14 2.02 -10.03
CA HIS A 308 -16.35 3.16 -10.92
C HIS A 308 -17.57 2.96 -11.82
N LEU A 309 -18.76 2.98 -11.20
CA LEU A 309 -20.01 2.98 -11.96
C LEU A 309 -20.08 4.27 -12.78
N ASP A 310 -20.13 4.18 -14.08
CA ASP A 310 -20.44 5.34 -14.91
C ASP A 310 -21.94 5.69 -14.81
N LYS A 311 -22.32 6.83 -15.38
CA LYS A 311 -23.70 7.31 -15.28
C LYS A 311 -24.70 6.40 -15.98
N GLU A 312 -24.28 5.77 -17.06
CA GLU A 312 -25.04 4.83 -17.87
C GLU A 312 -25.25 3.53 -17.08
N GLU A 313 -24.18 2.96 -16.47
CA GLU A 313 -24.27 1.78 -15.60
C GLU A 313 -25.18 2.05 -14.39
N VAL A 314 -25.14 3.25 -13.81
CA VAL A 314 -26.06 3.64 -12.71
C VAL A 314 -27.50 3.72 -13.20
N ALA A 315 -27.74 4.33 -14.36
CA ALA A 315 -29.11 4.47 -14.91
C ALA A 315 -29.70 3.10 -15.26
N GLU A 316 -28.91 2.20 -15.83
CA GLU A 316 -29.35 0.85 -16.19
C GLU A 316 -29.65 -0.01 -14.96
N ASN A 317 -28.79 0.04 -13.96
CA ASN A 317 -29.07 -0.62 -12.69
C ASN A 317 -30.31 -0.08 -11.98
N LEU A 318 -30.55 1.24 -12.01
CA LEU A 318 -31.75 1.82 -11.43
C LEU A 318 -33.04 1.36 -12.13
N ARG A 319 -33.03 1.17 -13.46
CA ARG A 319 -34.18 0.64 -14.21
C ARG A 319 -34.60 -0.75 -13.72
N SER A 320 -33.65 -1.58 -13.26
CA SER A 320 -33.97 -2.93 -12.74
C SER A 320 -34.71 -2.91 -11.38
N TYR A 321 -34.79 -1.76 -10.72
CA TYR A 321 -35.51 -1.58 -9.44
C TYR A 321 -36.84 -0.81 -9.60
N LEU A 322 -37.15 -0.32 -10.81
CA LEU A 322 -38.39 0.36 -11.16
C LEU A 322 -39.38 -0.59 -11.86
#